data_352ae772d6b8865770c34b93919124ce
#
_entry.id   352ae772d6b8865770c34b93919124ce
#
_cell.length_a   1.000
_cell.length_b   1.000
_cell.length_c   1.000
_cell.angle_alpha   90.00
_cell.angle_beta   90.00
_cell.angle_gamma   90.00
#
_symmetry.space_group_name_H-M   'P 1'
#
loop_
_entity.id
_entity.type
_entity.pdbx_description
1 polymer ?
#
loop_
_entity_poly.entity_id
_entity_poly.type
_entity_poly.pdbx_seq_one_letter_code
_entity_poly.pdbx_strand_id
1 'polypeptide(L)'
;MNSADSRESKSVRVRIAQREDAEKITTVINSAFRAAEGFFVERDRIDVGEVLSFLSSGKFLLAESERSLLGCVYVELRAASQDRAYLGLLAVDPGRQQSGLGSMLMDAAEDYCRALGLRFMDIKVVNLREELAGFYRKRGYVETGTSAFPAEVETKLPCHFIDMSKPLDGDKAT
;
A
#
# COMPACT_ATOMS: atom_id res chain seq x y z
N MET A 1 14.96 -40.17 -16.26
CA MET A 1 14.28 -39.56 -15.10
C MET A 1 14.18 -38.09 -15.36
N ASN A 2 13.05 -37.68 -15.90
CA ASN A 2 12.80 -36.28 -16.23
C ASN A 2 12.10 -35.61 -15.06
N SER A 3 12.82 -34.81 -14.33
CA SER A 3 12.20 -33.82 -13.45
C SER A 3 11.76 -32.66 -14.35
N ALA A 4 10.53 -32.73 -14.79
CA ALA A 4 9.84 -31.57 -15.35
C ALA A 4 9.53 -30.66 -14.16
N ASP A 5 10.48 -29.76 -13.88
CA ASP A 5 10.23 -28.58 -13.04
C ASP A 5 9.33 -27.66 -13.86
N SER A 6 8.04 -27.89 -13.70
CA SER A 6 7.01 -27.03 -14.24
C SER A 6 7.12 -25.67 -13.54
N ARG A 7 7.91 -24.79 -14.10
CA ARG A 7 7.83 -23.35 -13.83
C ARG A 7 6.47 -22.87 -14.35
N GLU A 8 5.42 -23.16 -13.57
CA GLU A 8 4.20 -22.40 -13.68
C GLU A 8 4.58 -20.95 -13.38
N SER A 9 4.75 -20.19 -14.42
CA SER A 9 4.75 -18.73 -14.35
C SER A 9 3.39 -18.34 -13.80
N LYS A 10 3.28 -18.26 -12.47
CA LYS A 10 2.08 -17.81 -11.76
C LYS A 10 1.88 -16.37 -12.14
N SER A 11 1.06 -16.11 -13.16
CA SER A 11 0.76 -14.75 -13.57
C SER A 11 0.08 -14.02 -12.42
N VAL A 12 0.71 -12.95 -11.96
CA VAL A 12 0.12 -12.02 -11.00
C VAL A 12 -0.69 -11.00 -11.78
N ARG A 13 -1.91 -10.76 -11.36
CA ARG A 13 -2.77 -9.71 -11.91
C ARG A 13 -3.14 -8.69 -10.85
N VAL A 14 -3.40 -7.48 -11.27
CA VAL A 14 -3.91 -6.41 -10.41
C VAL A 14 -5.35 -6.12 -10.78
N ARG A 15 -6.22 -6.03 -9.78
CA ARG A 15 -7.62 -5.65 -9.94
C ARG A 15 -8.12 -4.76 -8.80
N ILE A 16 -9.25 -4.11 -9.03
CA ILE A 16 -9.94 -3.35 -7.97
C ILE A 16 -10.71 -4.34 -7.08
N ALA A 17 -10.60 -4.14 -5.77
CA ALA A 17 -11.29 -4.94 -4.77
C ALA A 17 -12.79 -4.72 -4.77
N GLN A 18 -13.51 -5.75 -4.39
CA GLN A 18 -14.94 -5.73 -4.09
C GLN A 18 -15.17 -5.94 -2.58
N ARG A 19 -16.40 -5.74 -2.14
CA ARG A 19 -16.76 -5.88 -0.72
C ARG A 19 -16.45 -7.26 -0.16
N GLU A 20 -16.57 -8.30 -0.98
CA GLU A 20 -16.31 -9.71 -0.63
C GLU A 20 -14.83 -9.99 -0.36
N ASP A 21 -13.94 -9.12 -0.78
CA ASP A 21 -12.50 -9.24 -0.53
C ASP A 21 -12.07 -8.78 0.86
N ALA A 22 -12.97 -8.20 1.65
CA ALA A 22 -12.63 -7.52 2.91
C ALA A 22 -11.85 -8.39 3.90
N GLU A 23 -12.23 -9.66 4.10
CA GLU A 23 -11.52 -10.57 5.01
C GLU A 23 -10.10 -10.89 4.54
N LYS A 24 -9.92 -11.13 3.25
CA LYS A 24 -8.60 -11.39 2.66
C LYS A 24 -7.69 -10.18 2.74
N ILE A 25 -8.23 -8.99 2.49
CA ILE A 25 -7.52 -7.72 2.64
C ILE A 25 -7.06 -7.52 4.09
N THR A 26 -7.94 -7.75 5.05
CA THR A 26 -7.62 -7.66 6.48
C THR A 26 -6.46 -8.58 6.85
N THR A 27 -6.51 -9.83 6.40
CA THR A 27 -5.46 -10.81 6.66
C THR A 27 -4.10 -10.39 6.09
N VAL A 28 -4.06 -9.94 4.84
CA VAL A 28 -2.82 -9.50 4.18
C VAL A 28 -2.24 -8.27 4.88
N ILE A 29 -3.06 -7.28 5.19
CA ILE A 29 -2.60 -6.06 5.88
C ILE A 29 -2.02 -6.42 7.25
N ASN A 30 -2.73 -7.17 8.07
CA ASN A 30 -2.28 -7.51 9.42
C ASN A 30 -1.01 -8.36 9.41
N SER A 31 -0.90 -9.32 8.50
CA SER A 31 0.33 -10.13 8.36
C SER A 31 1.53 -9.28 7.97
N ALA A 32 1.38 -8.39 7.01
CA ALA A 32 2.45 -7.52 6.53
C ALA A 32 2.88 -6.51 7.61
N PHE A 33 1.93 -5.85 8.25
CA PHE A 33 2.22 -4.84 9.28
C PHE A 33 2.77 -5.45 10.56
N ARG A 34 2.28 -6.61 10.97
CA ARG A 34 2.86 -7.33 12.13
C ARG A 34 4.33 -7.68 11.91
N ALA A 35 4.68 -8.16 10.72
CA ALA A 35 6.06 -8.45 10.36
C ALA A 35 6.95 -7.20 10.32
N ALA A 36 6.42 -6.08 9.83
CA ALA A 36 7.18 -4.84 9.62
C ALA A 36 7.19 -3.90 10.83
N GLU A 37 6.13 -3.89 11.63
CA GLU A 37 5.91 -2.88 12.68
C GLU A 37 5.75 -3.47 14.08
N GLY A 38 5.80 -4.80 14.23
CA GLY A 38 5.67 -5.47 15.52
C GLY A 38 6.69 -5.05 16.58
N PHE A 39 7.79 -4.42 16.17
CA PHE A 39 8.80 -3.92 17.10
C PHE A 39 8.36 -2.64 17.86
N PHE A 40 7.31 -1.94 17.37
CA PHE A 40 6.80 -0.74 18.05
C PHE A 40 5.29 -0.68 18.22
N VAL A 41 4.53 -1.55 17.53
CA VAL A 41 3.06 -1.68 17.66
C VAL A 41 2.70 -3.12 17.97
N GLU A 42 1.91 -3.38 19.01
CA GLU A 42 1.55 -4.75 19.43
C GLU A 42 0.22 -5.25 18.89
N ARG A 43 -0.67 -4.35 18.44
CA ARG A 43 -2.01 -4.71 17.99
C ARG A 43 -2.07 -4.95 16.48
N ASP A 44 -3.14 -5.60 16.04
CA ASP A 44 -3.48 -5.66 14.62
C ASP A 44 -3.66 -4.25 14.03
N ARG A 45 -3.24 -4.10 12.79
CA ARG A 45 -3.29 -2.81 12.08
C ARG A 45 -4.71 -2.39 11.76
N ILE A 46 -5.58 -3.36 11.45
CA ILE A 46 -6.92 -3.11 10.93
C ILE A 46 -7.85 -4.29 11.24
N ASP A 47 -9.15 -4.04 11.28
CA ASP A 47 -10.18 -5.07 11.31
C ASP A 47 -11.06 -5.04 10.05
N VAL A 48 -11.92 -6.05 9.90
CA VAL A 48 -12.81 -6.18 8.73
C VAL A 48 -13.77 -4.99 8.61
N GLY A 49 -14.27 -4.48 9.73
CA GLY A 49 -15.18 -3.32 9.76
C GLY A 49 -14.49 -2.07 9.21
N GLU A 50 -13.25 -1.84 9.59
CA GLU A 50 -12.43 -0.74 9.07
C GLU A 50 -12.14 -0.90 7.57
N VAL A 51 -11.84 -2.12 7.10
CA VAL A 51 -11.65 -2.39 5.66
C VAL A 51 -12.93 -2.08 4.88
N LEU A 52 -14.09 -2.48 5.39
CA LEU A 52 -15.38 -2.16 4.77
C LEU A 52 -15.63 -0.65 4.71
N SER A 53 -15.23 0.09 5.74
CA SER A 53 -15.30 1.55 5.77
C SER A 53 -14.40 2.18 4.71
N PHE A 54 -13.17 1.71 4.59
CA PHE A 54 -12.25 2.15 3.53
C PHE A 54 -12.78 1.85 2.12
N LEU A 55 -13.39 0.69 1.92
CA LEU A 55 -14.03 0.34 0.63
C LEU A 55 -15.18 1.28 0.25
N SER A 56 -15.82 1.89 1.24
CA SER A 56 -16.87 2.90 1.02
C SER A 56 -16.30 4.28 0.65
N SER A 57 -15.10 4.59 1.12
CA SER A 57 -14.45 5.91 0.93
C SER A 57 -13.50 5.95 -0.26
N GLY A 58 -12.92 4.82 -0.63
CA GLY A 58 -11.92 4.74 -1.69
C GLY A 58 -11.87 3.37 -2.34
N LYS A 59 -10.70 3.02 -2.88
CA LYS A 59 -10.48 1.77 -3.59
C LYS A 59 -9.25 1.05 -3.05
N PHE A 60 -9.35 -0.26 -2.89
CA PHE A 60 -8.18 -1.12 -2.81
C PHE A 60 -7.85 -1.68 -4.19
N LEU A 61 -6.57 -1.66 -4.55
CA LEU A 61 -6.04 -2.44 -5.66
C LEU A 61 -5.36 -3.68 -5.08
N LEU A 62 -5.64 -4.82 -5.68
CA LEU A 62 -5.19 -6.13 -5.21
C LEU A 62 -4.25 -6.75 -6.21
N ALA A 63 -3.12 -7.24 -5.75
CA ALA A 63 -2.25 -8.11 -6.52
C ALA A 63 -2.55 -9.57 -6.12
N GLU A 64 -2.99 -10.37 -7.07
CA GLU A 64 -3.38 -11.77 -6.81
C GLU A 64 -2.81 -12.74 -7.83
N SER A 65 -2.57 -13.96 -7.38
CA SER A 65 -2.37 -15.13 -8.22
C SER A 65 -3.69 -15.90 -8.34
N GLU A 66 -3.71 -16.98 -9.12
CA GLU A 66 -4.90 -17.84 -9.24
C GLU A 66 -5.40 -18.40 -7.90
N ARG A 67 -4.55 -18.48 -6.89
CA ARG A 67 -4.84 -19.16 -5.62
C ARG A 67 -4.90 -18.26 -4.41
N SER A 68 -4.34 -17.07 -4.45
CA SER A 68 -4.21 -16.24 -3.25
C SER A 68 -4.04 -14.76 -3.53
N LEU A 69 -4.46 -13.95 -2.56
CA LEU A 69 -4.15 -12.54 -2.50
C LEU A 69 -2.71 -12.36 -2.00
N LEU A 70 -1.88 -11.67 -2.77
CA LEU A 70 -0.45 -11.49 -2.51
C LEU A 70 -0.13 -10.12 -1.91
N GLY A 71 -0.97 -9.13 -2.14
CA GLY A 71 -0.77 -7.78 -1.63
C GLY A 71 -1.91 -6.85 -2.01
N CYS A 72 -1.91 -5.68 -1.39
CA CYS A 72 -2.91 -4.64 -1.65
C CYS A 72 -2.32 -3.24 -1.45
N VAL A 73 -3.02 -2.25 -1.98
CA VAL A 73 -2.80 -0.83 -1.70
C VAL A 73 -4.12 -0.10 -1.73
N TYR A 74 -4.29 0.87 -0.84
CA TYR A 74 -5.49 1.70 -0.76
C TYR A 74 -5.25 3.07 -1.40
N VAL A 75 -6.21 3.56 -2.16
CA VAL A 75 -6.23 4.91 -2.73
C VAL A 75 -7.56 5.60 -2.45
N GLU A 76 -7.48 6.88 -2.11
CA GLU A 76 -8.64 7.71 -1.79
C GLU A 76 -8.45 9.10 -2.37
N LEU A 77 -9.53 9.66 -2.98
CA LEU A 77 -9.52 11.05 -3.41
C LEU A 77 -9.58 11.96 -2.18
N ARG A 78 -8.72 12.95 -2.13
CA ARG A 78 -8.74 13.98 -1.07
C ARG A 78 -9.95 14.89 -1.24
N ALA A 79 -10.90 14.84 -0.31
CA ALA A 79 -12.12 15.65 -0.36
C ALA A 79 -11.86 17.17 -0.41
N ALA A 80 -10.77 17.63 0.19
CA ALA A 80 -10.37 19.04 0.22
C ALA A 80 -9.63 19.52 -1.04
N SER A 81 -9.30 18.61 -1.98
CA SER A 81 -8.52 18.93 -3.17
C SER A 81 -8.96 18.07 -4.34
N GLN A 82 -9.32 18.70 -5.45
CA GLN A 82 -9.82 18.00 -6.63
C GLN A 82 -8.76 17.30 -7.46
N ASP A 83 -7.48 17.53 -7.17
CA ASP A 83 -6.35 17.02 -7.95
C ASP A 83 -5.39 16.12 -7.16
N ARG A 84 -5.74 15.75 -5.93
CA ARG A 84 -4.89 14.95 -5.04
C ARG A 84 -5.55 13.66 -4.63
N ALA A 85 -4.76 12.59 -4.57
CA ALA A 85 -5.13 11.33 -3.95
C ALA A 85 -4.24 11.05 -2.74
N TYR A 86 -4.76 10.29 -1.80
CA TYR A 86 -4.01 9.67 -0.71
C TYR A 86 -3.82 8.19 -1.01
N LEU A 87 -2.61 7.70 -0.81
CA LEU A 87 -2.28 6.28 -0.88
C LEU A 87 -1.82 5.81 0.49
N GLY A 88 -2.34 4.67 0.91
CA GLY A 88 -1.98 4.06 2.18
C GLY A 88 -2.16 2.55 2.18
N LEU A 89 -1.89 1.93 3.32
CA LEU A 89 -2.12 0.50 3.53
C LEU A 89 -1.48 -0.38 2.44
N LEU A 90 -0.30 0.02 1.93
CA LEU A 90 0.49 -0.82 1.04
C LEU A 90 1.00 -2.02 1.83
N ALA A 91 0.53 -3.20 1.48
CA ALA A 91 0.85 -4.43 2.16
C ALA A 91 1.16 -5.54 1.14
N VAL A 92 2.24 -6.26 1.37
CA VAL A 92 2.65 -7.42 0.59
C VAL A 92 2.82 -8.59 1.56
N ASP A 93 2.30 -9.75 1.18
CA ASP A 93 2.48 -10.99 1.95
C ASP A 93 3.96 -11.14 2.35
N PRO A 94 4.29 -11.33 3.64
CA PRO A 94 5.67 -11.42 4.10
C PRO A 94 6.51 -12.50 3.37
N GLY A 95 5.89 -13.59 2.93
CA GLY A 95 6.54 -14.62 2.12
C GLY A 95 6.84 -14.21 0.68
N ARG A 96 6.36 -13.05 0.26
CA ARG A 96 6.47 -12.53 -1.12
C ARG A 96 7.14 -11.16 -1.21
N GLN A 97 7.67 -10.65 -0.11
CA GLN A 97 8.42 -9.40 -0.13
C GLN A 97 9.69 -9.53 -0.97
N GLN A 98 10.16 -8.42 -1.55
CA GLN A 98 11.28 -8.36 -2.50
C GLN A 98 11.02 -9.02 -3.86
N SER A 99 9.78 -9.34 -4.18
CA SER A 99 9.36 -9.93 -5.46
C SER A 99 8.91 -8.89 -6.51
N GLY A 100 8.98 -7.59 -6.19
CA GLY A 100 8.50 -6.51 -7.06
C GLY A 100 6.99 -6.23 -6.94
N LEU A 101 6.27 -6.91 -6.05
CA LEU A 101 4.83 -6.72 -5.86
C LEU A 101 4.48 -5.33 -5.33
N GLY A 102 5.29 -4.79 -4.42
CA GLY A 102 5.10 -3.42 -3.92
C GLY A 102 5.19 -2.39 -5.04
N SER A 103 6.19 -2.50 -5.90
CA SER A 103 6.34 -1.61 -7.06
C SER A 103 5.22 -1.79 -8.08
N MET A 104 4.76 -3.01 -8.32
CA MET A 104 3.62 -3.30 -9.20
C MET A 104 2.34 -2.64 -8.68
N LEU A 105 2.06 -2.75 -7.38
CA LEU A 105 0.91 -2.11 -6.74
C LEU A 105 0.98 -0.58 -6.79
N MET A 106 2.16 -0.03 -6.55
CA MET A 106 2.39 1.42 -6.66
C MET A 106 2.17 1.93 -8.08
N ASP A 107 2.70 1.24 -9.09
CA ASP A 107 2.48 1.59 -10.49
C ASP A 107 1.00 1.56 -10.85
N ALA A 108 0.29 0.53 -10.44
CA ALA A 108 -1.15 0.41 -10.68
C ALA A 108 -1.95 1.51 -9.99
N ALA A 109 -1.61 1.87 -8.76
CA ALA A 109 -2.28 2.94 -8.02
C ALA A 109 -2.04 4.31 -8.66
N GLU A 110 -0.80 4.60 -9.05
CA GLU A 110 -0.46 5.84 -9.73
C GLU A 110 -1.14 5.95 -11.10
N ASP A 111 -1.15 4.87 -11.88
CA ASP A 111 -1.83 4.82 -13.19
C ASP A 111 -3.35 5.00 -13.03
N TYR A 112 -3.96 4.37 -12.02
CA TYR A 112 -5.37 4.56 -11.69
C TYR A 112 -5.69 6.03 -11.41
N CYS A 113 -4.88 6.69 -10.60
CA CYS A 113 -5.08 8.10 -10.26
C CYS A 113 -4.84 9.04 -11.45
N ARG A 114 -3.84 8.75 -12.29
CA ARG A 114 -3.62 9.51 -13.55
C ARG A 114 -4.82 9.41 -14.48
N ALA A 115 -5.39 8.22 -14.61
CA ALA A 115 -6.59 8.01 -15.45
C ALA A 115 -7.81 8.81 -14.96
N LEU A 116 -7.87 9.12 -13.66
CA LEU A 116 -8.89 9.99 -13.06
C LEU A 116 -8.58 11.48 -13.19
N GLY A 117 -7.45 11.86 -13.79
CA GLY A 117 -7.03 13.25 -13.94
C GLY A 117 -6.38 13.83 -12.67
N LEU A 118 -6.00 13.02 -11.70
CA LEU A 118 -5.34 13.48 -10.49
C LEU A 118 -3.87 13.81 -10.77
N ARG A 119 -3.38 14.86 -10.14
CA ARG A 119 -2.04 15.42 -10.39
C ARG A 119 -1.01 15.08 -9.34
N PHE A 120 -1.45 14.73 -8.14
CA PHE A 120 -0.57 14.46 -7.00
C PHE A 120 -1.02 13.23 -6.22
N MET A 121 -0.03 12.49 -5.71
CA MET A 121 -0.22 11.38 -4.78
C MET A 121 0.47 11.73 -3.46
N ASP A 122 -0.29 11.70 -2.37
CA ASP A 122 0.20 11.92 -1.01
C ASP A 122 0.29 10.62 -0.24
N ILE A 123 1.34 10.46 0.55
CA ILE A 123 1.55 9.31 1.44
C ILE A 123 2.00 9.77 2.82
N LYS A 124 1.85 8.88 3.79
CA LYS A 124 2.39 9.01 5.15
C LYS A 124 3.25 7.80 5.47
N VAL A 125 4.46 8.04 5.96
CA VAL A 125 5.41 6.99 6.34
C VAL A 125 5.80 7.19 7.80
N VAL A 126 5.68 6.16 8.63
CA VAL A 126 6.16 6.27 10.01
C VAL A 126 7.69 6.41 10.02
N ASN A 127 8.19 7.36 10.79
CA ASN A 127 9.62 7.71 10.81
C ASN A 127 10.54 6.55 11.23
N LEU A 128 10.02 5.56 11.94
CA LEU A 128 10.76 4.38 12.38
C LEU A 128 11.03 3.37 11.24
N ARG A 129 10.39 3.55 10.09
CA ARG A 129 10.57 2.71 8.90
C ARG A 129 11.37 3.41 7.82
N GLU A 130 12.66 3.57 8.08
CA GLU A 130 13.58 4.28 7.15
C GLU A 130 13.69 3.58 5.79
N GLU A 131 13.63 2.26 5.75
CA GLU A 131 13.66 1.47 4.52
C GLU A 131 12.45 1.78 3.62
N LEU A 132 11.29 2.02 4.23
CA LEU A 132 10.07 2.36 3.50
C LEU A 132 10.15 3.79 2.93
N ALA A 133 10.63 4.74 3.71
CA ALA A 133 10.87 6.10 3.23
C ALA A 133 11.85 6.11 2.05
N GLY A 134 12.92 5.31 2.12
CA GLY A 134 13.88 5.12 1.04
C GLY A 134 13.24 4.55 -0.22
N PHE A 135 12.36 3.56 -0.07
CA PHE A 135 11.59 2.97 -1.17
C PHE A 135 10.74 4.05 -1.90
N TYR A 136 10.03 4.88 -1.16
CA TYR A 136 9.21 5.93 -1.77
C TYR A 136 10.05 7.04 -2.41
N ARG A 137 11.16 7.46 -1.80
CA ARG A 137 12.07 8.45 -2.42
C ARG A 137 12.58 7.97 -3.78
N LYS A 138 12.95 6.70 -3.91
CA LYS A 138 13.38 6.11 -5.19
C LYS A 138 12.27 6.12 -6.24
N ARG A 139 11.01 6.17 -5.83
CA ARG A 139 9.85 6.27 -6.72
C ARG A 139 9.46 7.72 -7.05
N GLY A 140 10.19 8.71 -6.55
CA GLY A 140 9.97 10.11 -6.85
C GLY A 140 9.13 10.87 -5.81
N TYR A 141 8.82 10.25 -4.67
CA TYR A 141 8.16 10.94 -3.57
C TYR A 141 9.16 11.83 -2.84
N VAL A 142 8.73 13.05 -2.50
CA VAL A 142 9.53 14.02 -1.74
C VAL A 142 8.84 14.35 -0.43
N GLU A 143 9.62 14.59 0.61
CA GLU A 143 9.10 14.98 1.91
C GLU A 143 8.49 16.38 1.86
N THR A 144 7.29 16.53 2.42
CA THR A 144 6.56 17.79 2.48
C THR A 144 6.37 18.32 3.89
N GLY A 145 6.53 17.48 4.90
CA GLY A 145 6.37 17.82 6.30
C GLY A 145 6.29 16.61 7.20
N THR A 146 5.76 16.81 8.38
CA THR A 146 5.51 15.77 9.36
C THR A 146 4.11 15.92 9.94
N SER A 147 3.54 14.81 10.44
CA SER A 147 2.26 14.81 11.13
C SER A 147 2.29 13.83 12.30
N ALA A 148 1.38 14.03 13.26
CA ALA A 148 1.32 13.21 14.45
C ALA A 148 0.85 11.79 14.15
N PHE A 149 1.45 10.81 14.81
CA PHE A 149 0.93 9.46 14.84
C PHE A 149 -0.36 9.43 15.69
N PRO A 150 -1.37 8.60 15.35
CA PRO A 150 -2.62 8.56 16.09
C PRO A 150 -2.41 8.30 17.59
N ALA A 151 -2.92 9.21 18.43
CA ALA A 151 -2.75 9.14 19.89
C ALA A 151 -3.42 7.93 20.52
N GLU A 152 -4.46 7.39 19.90
CA GLU A 152 -5.18 6.20 20.34
C GLU A 152 -4.43 4.88 20.09
N VAL A 153 -3.34 4.92 19.32
CA VAL A 153 -2.47 3.76 19.07
C VAL A 153 -1.32 3.78 20.05
N GLU A 154 -1.29 2.81 20.94
CA GLU A 154 -0.16 2.64 21.86
C GLU A 154 1.07 2.13 21.10
N THR A 155 2.19 2.80 21.30
CA THR A 155 3.48 2.45 20.69
C THR A 155 4.54 2.28 21.76
N LYS A 156 5.44 1.33 21.53
CA LYS A 156 6.60 1.09 22.43
C LYS A 156 7.67 2.16 22.30
N LEU A 157 7.71 2.84 21.15
CA LEU A 157 8.70 3.86 20.82
C LEU A 157 7.98 5.11 20.35
N PRO A 158 8.49 6.32 20.68
CA PRO A 158 7.96 7.56 20.13
C PRO A 158 8.05 7.55 18.60
N CYS A 159 6.98 7.92 17.92
CA CYS A 159 6.97 7.99 16.46
C CYS A 159 6.04 9.09 15.95
N HIS A 160 6.28 9.46 14.70
CA HIS A 160 5.46 10.40 13.93
C HIS A 160 5.44 9.98 12.48
N PHE A 161 4.59 10.60 11.67
CA PHE A 161 4.61 10.43 10.23
C PHE A 161 5.53 11.43 9.55
N ILE A 162 6.22 10.96 8.53
CA ILE A 162 6.82 11.78 7.48
C ILE A 162 5.79 11.85 6.36
N ASP A 163 5.36 13.07 6.02
CA ASP A 163 4.44 13.28 4.90
C ASP A 163 5.25 13.43 3.61
N MET A 164 4.82 12.75 2.56
CA MET A 164 5.49 12.76 1.26
C MET A 164 4.47 12.96 0.14
N SER A 165 4.92 13.53 -0.98
CA SER A 165 4.09 13.73 -2.16
C SER A 165 4.87 13.49 -3.45
N LYS A 166 4.15 13.08 -4.49
CA LYS A 166 4.70 12.88 -5.83
C LYS A 166 3.76 13.50 -6.88
N PRO A 167 4.26 14.31 -7.83
CA PRO A 167 3.50 14.71 -8.99
C PRO A 167 3.28 13.50 -9.92
N LEU A 168 2.06 13.35 -10.44
CA LEU A 168 1.67 12.24 -11.31
C LEU A 168 1.74 12.57 -12.80
N ASP A 169 1.84 13.84 -13.14
CA ASP A 169 1.88 14.38 -14.51
C ASP A 169 3.28 14.44 -15.13
N GLY A 170 4.28 13.88 -14.47
CA GLY A 170 5.61 13.66 -15.05
C GLY A 170 5.61 12.49 -16.02
N ASP A 171 6.19 12.68 -17.22
CA ASP A 171 6.38 11.65 -18.21
C ASP A 171 6.90 10.36 -17.59
N LYS A 172 6.23 9.24 -17.93
CA LYS A 172 6.93 7.96 -17.89
C LYS A 172 8.11 8.11 -18.87
N ALA A 173 9.29 8.31 -18.34
CA ALA A 173 10.50 8.24 -19.17
C ALA A 173 10.45 6.90 -19.91
N THR A 174 10.31 6.98 -21.23
CA THR A 174 10.38 5.86 -22.15
C THR A 174 11.70 5.11 -22.01
#